data_cb7a2fa4667c2a209412b805920b0a27
#
_entry.id   cb7a2fa4667c2a209412b805920b0a27
#
_cell.length_a   1.000
_cell.length_b   1.000
_cell.length_c   1.000
_cell.angle_alpha   90.00
_cell.angle_beta   90.00
_cell.angle_gamma   90.00
#
_symmetry.space_group_name_H-M   'P 1'
#
loop_
_entity.id
_entity.type
_entity.pdbx_description
1 polymer ?
#
loop_
_entity_poly.entity_id
_entity_poly.type
_entity_poly.pdbx_seq_one_letter_code
_entity_poly.pdbx_strand_id
1 'polypeptide(L)'
;MNGDVIGINTAILGRSGSIGIGFSIPSNSAKIVIDQLIEFGETKRGWLGVRIQDVTKEIAEVENLDEPRGALVASVAPNSPSEKAGVKAGDIILEFNGEKIQEMKELPIIVARTEVGKKVKVKIWRNKKEIIKTITLGRLETSEDFKVAEKNTPLKEERIEKLKITVKQLSKEDIKTRNLPNQTSGLVITQIDSDSPLNNTIELNSIILEAQKKKIRNSNDLNQMVEQVLKSNQKTILLVIYNSQNQRRYIGVKLD
;
A
#
# COMPACT_ATOMS: atom_id res chain seq x y z
N MET A 1 31.37 -5.00 -18.50
CA MET A 1 30.52 -5.04 -17.30
C MET A 1 31.37 -5.43 -16.12
N ASN A 2 31.41 -4.65 -15.04
CA ASN A 2 32.32 -4.89 -13.91
C ASN A 2 31.76 -5.87 -12.87
N GLY A 3 30.57 -6.43 -13.10
CA GLY A 3 29.87 -7.28 -12.11
C GLY A 3 29.08 -6.52 -11.03
N ASP A 4 28.93 -5.20 -11.17
CA ASP A 4 28.24 -4.37 -10.19
C ASP A 4 26.71 -4.57 -10.26
N VAL A 5 26.07 -4.66 -9.09
CA VAL A 5 24.61 -4.67 -8.98
C VAL A 5 24.10 -3.23 -9.02
N ILE A 6 23.43 -2.86 -10.11
CA ILE A 6 22.90 -1.50 -10.31
C ILE A 6 21.48 -1.30 -9.80
N GLY A 7 20.74 -2.38 -9.60
CA GLY A 7 19.36 -2.32 -9.09
C GLY A 7 18.76 -3.70 -8.83
N ILE A 8 17.62 -3.70 -8.14
CA ILE A 8 16.85 -4.90 -7.79
C ILE A 8 15.47 -4.81 -8.47
N ASN A 9 15.14 -5.77 -9.32
CA ASN A 9 13.84 -5.82 -10.00
C ASN A 9 12.72 -6.04 -8.98
N THR A 10 11.67 -5.22 -9.04
CA THR A 10 10.60 -5.20 -8.04
C THR A 10 9.19 -5.30 -8.60
N ALA A 11 8.94 -4.74 -9.76
CA ALA A 11 7.60 -4.69 -10.33
C ALA A 11 7.64 -4.76 -11.86
N ILE A 12 6.57 -5.31 -12.43
CA ILE A 12 6.34 -5.37 -13.87
C ILE A 12 4.99 -4.70 -14.13
N LEU A 13 4.93 -3.84 -15.15
CA LEU A 13 3.68 -3.19 -15.54
C LEU A 13 2.89 -4.12 -16.47
N GLY A 14 1.60 -4.38 -16.13
CA GLY A 14 0.66 -5.15 -16.95
C GLY A 14 -0.36 -5.90 -16.09
N ARG A 15 -1.61 -5.95 -16.55
CA ARG A 15 -2.72 -6.66 -15.84
C ARG A 15 -2.77 -8.16 -16.13
N SER A 16 -2.29 -8.61 -17.30
CA SER A 16 -2.33 -10.01 -17.76
C SER A 16 -0.99 -10.47 -18.32
N GLY A 17 0.11 -9.91 -17.81
CA GLY A 17 1.46 -10.18 -18.28
C GLY A 17 2.26 -8.88 -18.47
N SER A 18 3.54 -9.01 -18.77
CA SER A 18 4.41 -7.85 -19.00
C SER A 18 4.08 -7.17 -20.32
N ILE A 19 3.93 -5.84 -20.30
CA ILE A 19 3.93 -5.01 -21.52
C ILE A 19 5.36 -4.60 -21.95
N GLY A 20 6.37 -5.28 -21.43
CA GLY A 20 7.78 -4.99 -21.74
C GLY A 20 8.40 -3.92 -20.83
N ILE A 21 7.69 -3.45 -19.79
CA ILE A 21 8.18 -2.46 -18.82
C ILE A 21 8.32 -3.11 -17.46
N GLY A 22 9.53 -3.09 -16.91
CA GLY A 22 9.86 -3.50 -15.56
C GLY A 22 10.51 -2.37 -14.78
N PHE A 23 10.35 -2.39 -13.47
CA PHE A 23 10.90 -1.40 -12.54
C PHE A 23 11.92 -2.04 -11.63
N SER A 24 13.01 -1.30 -11.39
CA SER A 24 14.05 -1.70 -10.45
C SER A 24 14.25 -0.61 -9.42
N ILE A 25 14.50 -1.01 -8.17
CA ILE A 25 14.99 -0.09 -7.14
C ILE A 25 16.49 0.07 -7.33
N PRO A 26 17.04 1.29 -7.45
CA PRO A 26 18.49 1.51 -7.55
C PRO A 26 19.24 0.89 -6.36
N SER A 27 20.40 0.28 -6.62
CA SER A 27 21.19 -0.41 -5.58
C SER A 27 21.54 0.50 -4.39
N ASN A 28 21.83 1.78 -4.65
CA ASN A 28 22.12 2.75 -3.58
C ASN A 28 20.94 2.95 -2.61
N SER A 29 19.71 2.93 -3.13
CA SER A 29 18.51 3.03 -2.30
C SER A 29 18.22 1.72 -1.57
N ALA A 30 18.42 0.59 -2.23
CA ALA A 30 18.22 -0.74 -1.66
C ALA A 30 19.22 -1.02 -0.53
N LYS A 31 20.49 -0.59 -0.69
CA LYS A 31 21.55 -0.82 0.30
C LYS A 31 21.18 -0.33 1.68
N ILE A 32 20.61 0.87 1.80
CA ILE A 32 20.20 1.44 3.10
C ILE A 32 19.20 0.53 3.82
N VAL A 33 18.24 -0.02 3.07
CA VAL A 33 17.22 -0.93 3.61
C VAL A 33 17.83 -2.28 3.96
N ILE A 34 18.71 -2.81 3.11
CA ILE A 34 19.38 -4.09 3.33
C ILE A 34 20.27 -4.03 4.58
N ASP A 35 21.06 -2.95 4.73
CA ASP A 35 21.92 -2.75 5.90
C ASP A 35 21.07 -2.75 7.19
N GLN A 36 19.91 -2.06 7.20
CA GLN A 36 19.00 -2.04 8.35
C GLN A 36 18.39 -3.44 8.63
N LEU A 37 18.03 -4.17 7.58
CA LEU A 37 17.48 -5.53 7.76
C LEU A 37 18.53 -6.50 8.31
N ILE A 38 19.78 -6.38 7.89
CA ILE A 38 20.89 -7.20 8.40
C ILE A 38 21.18 -6.85 9.86
N GLU A 39 21.22 -5.56 10.20
CA GLU A 39 21.59 -5.09 11.54
C GLU A 39 20.46 -5.24 12.56
N PHE A 40 19.22 -4.94 12.18
CA PHE A 40 18.08 -4.83 13.10
C PHE A 40 16.97 -5.85 12.83
N GLY A 41 17.01 -6.60 11.71
CA GLY A 41 15.90 -7.45 11.29
C GLY A 41 14.65 -6.71 10.81
N GLU A 42 14.66 -5.37 10.83
CA GLU A 42 13.53 -4.51 10.46
C GLU A 42 14.01 -3.17 9.89
N THR A 43 13.13 -2.47 9.17
CA THR A 43 13.40 -1.12 8.68
C THR A 43 13.08 -0.07 9.73
N LYS A 44 13.91 0.98 9.79
CA LYS A 44 13.76 2.11 10.71
C LYS A 44 13.84 3.41 9.92
N ARG A 45 12.73 3.78 9.27
CA ARG A 45 12.67 5.00 8.46
C ARG A 45 12.25 6.20 9.27
N GLY A 46 12.97 7.33 9.08
CA GLY A 46 12.60 8.61 9.68
C GLY A 46 11.21 9.06 9.22
N TRP A 47 10.50 9.78 10.09
CA TRP A 47 9.16 10.30 9.84
C TRP A 47 8.98 11.70 10.43
N LEU A 48 8.40 12.61 9.64
CA LEU A 48 8.05 13.98 10.03
C LEU A 48 6.57 14.10 10.43
N GLY A 49 5.69 13.38 9.76
CA GLY A 49 4.24 13.50 9.95
C GLY A 49 3.65 14.72 9.25
N VAL A 50 4.05 14.96 8.01
CA VAL A 50 3.48 15.99 7.14
C VAL A 50 2.99 15.37 5.83
N ARG A 51 1.91 15.91 5.28
CA ARG A 51 1.53 15.72 3.88
C ARG A 51 2.01 16.92 3.11
N ILE A 52 2.63 16.69 1.99
CA ILE A 52 3.28 17.70 1.18
C ILE A 52 2.77 17.71 -0.24
N GLN A 53 2.93 18.83 -0.92
CA GLN A 53 2.66 19.02 -2.34
C GLN A 53 3.73 19.90 -2.98
N ASP A 54 3.75 19.91 -4.31
CA ASP A 54 4.67 20.76 -5.07
C ASP A 54 4.38 22.24 -4.86
N VAL A 55 5.46 23.04 -4.90
CA VAL A 55 5.39 24.49 -4.96
C VAL A 55 5.32 24.89 -6.43
N THR A 56 4.13 25.27 -6.90
CA THR A 56 3.95 25.77 -8.27
C THR A 56 4.48 27.20 -8.42
N LYS A 57 4.58 27.68 -9.67
CA LYS A 57 5.00 29.06 -9.95
C LYS A 57 4.09 30.09 -9.28
N GLU A 58 2.78 29.83 -9.31
CA GLU A 58 1.75 30.69 -8.72
C GLU A 58 1.89 30.74 -7.18
N ILE A 59 2.18 29.60 -6.56
CA ILE A 59 2.41 29.52 -5.10
C ILE A 59 3.70 30.29 -4.74
N ALA A 60 4.77 30.10 -5.50
CA ALA A 60 6.03 30.82 -5.28
C ALA A 60 5.84 32.34 -5.41
N GLU A 61 5.08 32.80 -6.39
CA GLU A 61 4.76 34.21 -6.59
C GLU A 61 3.97 34.79 -5.40
N VAL A 62 2.91 34.12 -4.96
CA VAL A 62 2.08 34.57 -3.83
C VAL A 62 2.90 34.60 -2.52
N GLU A 63 3.73 33.57 -2.31
CA GLU A 63 4.62 33.48 -1.15
C GLU A 63 5.89 34.35 -1.27
N ASN A 64 6.10 35.01 -2.40
CA ASN A 64 7.28 35.85 -2.65
C ASN A 64 8.61 35.08 -2.54
N LEU A 65 8.61 33.84 -3.06
CA LEU A 65 9.82 33.05 -3.27
C LEU A 65 10.45 33.42 -4.63
N ASP A 66 11.77 33.38 -4.69
CA ASP A 66 12.55 33.71 -5.91
C ASP A 66 12.25 32.72 -7.04
N GLU A 67 11.97 31.46 -6.71
CA GLU A 67 11.72 30.36 -7.63
C GLU A 67 10.81 29.28 -6.99
N PRO A 68 10.09 28.47 -7.79
CA PRO A 68 9.32 27.35 -7.29
C PRO A 68 10.26 26.25 -6.76
N ARG A 69 10.40 26.15 -5.45
CA ARG A 69 11.25 25.16 -4.76
C ARG A 69 10.69 24.78 -3.42
N GLY A 70 11.16 23.65 -2.90
CA GLY A 70 10.77 23.16 -1.59
C GLY A 70 9.55 22.24 -1.63
N ALA A 71 9.04 21.92 -0.45
CA ALA A 71 7.86 21.09 -0.25
C ALA A 71 6.82 21.86 0.57
N LEU A 72 5.67 22.19 -0.03
CA LEU A 72 4.57 22.87 0.66
C LEU A 72 3.85 21.88 1.57
N VAL A 73 3.73 22.20 2.84
CA VAL A 73 2.99 21.42 3.83
C VAL A 73 1.50 21.63 3.65
N ALA A 74 0.81 20.64 3.11
CA ALA A 74 -0.64 20.66 2.94
C ALA A 74 -1.37 20.36 4.26
N SER A 75 -0.82 19.45 5.09
CA SER A 75 -1.34 19.14 6.42
C SER A 75 -0.25 18.57 7.33
N VAL A 76 -0.47 18.66 8.65
CA VAL A 76 0.40 18.10 9.68
C VAL A 76 -0.41 17.04 10.44
N ALA A 77 0.15 15.85 10.61
CA ALA A 77 -0.50 14.76 11.34
C ALA A 77 -0.53 15.06 12.84
N PRO A 78 -1.62 14.75 13.53
CA PRO A 78 -1.72 14.91 14.99
C PRO A 78 -0.64 14.09 15.72
N ASN A 79 -0.13 14.62 16.81
CA ASN A 79 0.92 14.01 17.64
C ASN A 79 2.25 13.72 16.92
N SER A 80 2.42 14.24 15.70
CA SER A 80 3.62 14.04 14.89
C SER A 80 4.82 14.86 15.39
N PRO A 81 6.05 14.48 14.96
CA PRO A 81 7.24 15.29 15.17
C PRO A 81 7.12 16.73 14.70
N SER A 82 6.51 16.93 13.53
CA SER A 82 6.30 18.24 12.92
C SER A 82 5.32 19.10 13.73
N GLU A 83 4.22 18.52 14.21
CA GLU A 83 3.27 19.24 15.06
C GLU A 83 3.94 19.70 16.36
N LYS A 84 4.68 18.81 17.03
CA LYS A 84 5.42 19.12 18.27
C LYS A 84 6.46 20.22 18.09
N ALA A 85 7.05 20.32 16.90
CA ALA A 85 8.00 21.38 16.55
C ALA A 85 7.31 22.68 16.08
N GLY A 86 5.98 22.67 15.97
CA GLY A 86 5.20 23.83 15.55
C GLY A 86 5.28 24.12 14.05
N VAL A 87 5.46 23.10 13.22
CA VAL A 87 5.23 23.17 11.77
C VAL A 87 3.72 23.26 11.53
N LYS A 88 3.29 24.00 10.52
CA LYS A 88 1.88 24.26 10.21
C LYS A 88 1.59 24.00 8.73
N ALA A 89 0.34 23.75 8.42
CA ALA A 89 -0.11 23.79 7.03
C ALA A 89 0.15 25.19 6.46
N GLY A 90 0.59 25.25 5.20
CA GLY A 90 1.03 26.47 4.53
C GLY A 90 2.54 26.78 4.68
N ASP A 91 3.29 26.06 5.50
CA ASP A 91 4.75 26.17 5.52
C ASP A 91 5.34 25.58 4.25
N ILE A 92 6.42 26.14 3.74
CA ILE A 92 7.20 25.51 2.67
C ILE A 92 8.55 25.07 3.27
N ILE A 93 8.85 23.78 3.21
CA ILE A 93 10.12 23.24 3.68
C ILE A 93 11.16 23.48 2.58
N LEU A 94 12.14 24.33 2.86
CA LEU A 94 13.21 24.72 1.94
C LEU A 94 14.51 23.93 2.15
N GLU A 95 14.75 23.49 3.39
CA GLU A 95 15.98 22.77 3.75
C GLU A 95 15.69 21.79 4.89
N PHE A 96 16.26 20.60 4.80
CA PHE A 96 16.17 19.57 5.82
C PHE A 96 17.55 19.05 6.16
N ASN A 97 17.97 19.20 7.42
CA ASN A 97 19.26 18.74 7.95
C ASN A 97 20.48 19.21 7.13
N GLY A 98 20.44 20.44 6.61
CA GLY A 98 21.49 21.04 5.79
C GLY A 98 21.36 20.74 4.28
N GLU A 99 20.45 19.87 3.86
CA GLU A 99 20.19 19.57 2.46
C GLU A 99 19.06 20.45 1.93
N LYS A 100 19.29 21.19 0.85
CA LYS A 100 18.29 22.02 0.17
C LYS A 100 17.27 21.11 -0.52
N ILE A 101 16.00 21.48 -0.45
CA ILE A 101 14.89 20.81 -1.12
C ILE A 101 14.53 21.63 -2.36
N GLN A 102 14.85 21.11 -3.52
CA GLN A 102 14.47 21.75 -4.79
C GLN A 102 13.09 21.27 -5.24
N GLU A 103 12.85 19.97 -5.17
CA GLU A 103 11.58 19.38 -5.56
C GLU A 103 10.93 18.64 -4.38
N MET A 104 9.62 18.66 -4.28
CA MET A 104 8.85 18.04 -3.21
C MET A 104 9.24 16.57 -2.97
N LYS A 105 9.47 15.82 -4.06
CA LYS A 105 9.81 14.37 -4.02
C LYS A 105 11.13 14.05 -3.30
N GLU A 106 12.02 15.01 -3.12
CA GLU A 106 13.31 14.82 -2.43
C GLU A 106 13.12 14.68 -0.92
N LEU A 107 12.17 15.43 -0.34
CA LEU A 107 11.98 15.46 1.11
C LEU A 107 11.66 14.09 1.72
N PRO A 108 10.71 13.28 1.21
CA PRO A 108 10.45 11.95 1.76
C PRO A 108 11.67 11.02 1.72
N ILE A 109 12.48 11.13 0.67
CA ILE A 109 13.70 10.31 0.51
C ILE A 109 14.73 10.68 1.57
N ILE A 110 14.98 11.98 1.77
CA ILE A 110 15.95 12.46 2.74
C ILE A 110 15.50 12.16 4.17
N VAL A 111 14.21 12.33 4.46
CA VAL A 111 13.63 12.02 5.77
C VAL A 111 13.74 10.53 6.07
N ALA A 112 13.36 9.66 5.11
CA ALA A 112 13.36 8.22 5.30
C ALA A 112 14.77 7.64 5.58
N ARG A 113 15.83 8.23 4.99
CA ARG A 113 17.22 7.82 5.21
C ARG A 113 17.85 8.42 6.47
N THR A 114 17.19 9.39 7.09
CA THR A 114 17.70 10.02 8.32
C THR A 114 17.28 9.18 9.53
N GLU A 115 18.22 8.99 10.44
CA GLU A 115 18.07 8.17 11.65
C GLU A 115 16.87 8.59 12.51
N VAL A 116 16.12 7.61 13.00
CA VAL A 116 15.00 7.80 13.94
C VAL A 116 15.52 8.35 15.26
N GLY A 117 14.82 9.33 15.83
CA GLY A 117 15.23 10.01 17.06
C GLY A 117 16.25 11.16 16.87
N LYS A 118 16.84 11.28 15.68
CA LYS A 118 17.76 12.37 15.38
C LYS A 118 17.06 13.72 15.43
N LYS A 119 17.69 14.69 16.08
CA LYS A 119 17.29 16.11 16.06
C LYS A 119 17.85 16.76 14.80
N VAL A 120 17.00 17.22 13.92
CA VAL A 120 17.37 17.85 12.65
C VAL A 120 16.89 19.30 12.62
N LYS A 121 17.66 20.15 11.96
CA LYS A 121 17.23 21.52 11.65
C LYS A 121 16.46 21.49 10.34
N VAL A 122 15.28 22.09 10.33
CA VAL A 122 14.42 22.24 9.15
C VAL A 122 14.19 23.72 8.93
N LYS A 123 14.58 24.21 7.76
CA LYS A 123 14.34 25.60 7.35
C LYS A 123 13.00 25.63 6.63
N ILE A 124 12.06 26.41 7.13
CA ILE A 124 10.74 26.60 6.56
C ILE A 124 10.55 28.05 6.13
N TRP A 125 9.76 28.25 5.10
CA TRP A 125 9.25 29.56 4.68
C TRP A 125 7.82 29.70 5.20
N ARG A 126 7.58 30.73 6.00
CA ARG A 126 6.28 31.05 6.59
C ARG A 126 6.10 32.56 6.63
N ASN A 127 4.97 33.06 6.14
CA ASN A 127 4.67 34.48 6.13
C ASN A 127 5.79 35.30 5.46
N LYS A 128 6.31 34.84 4.33
CA LYS A 128 7.38 35.46 3.55
C LYS A 128 8.71 35.64 4.31
N LYS A 129 8.98 34.75 5.27
CA LYS A 129 10.21 34.75 6.07
C LYS A 129 10.75 33.34 6.29
N GLU A 130 12.05 33.22 6.31
CA GLU A 130 12.72 31.97 6.73
C GLU A 130 12.63 31.77 8.24
N ILE A 131 12.26 30.59 8.67
CA ILE A 131 12.22 30.19 10.08
C ILE A 131 12.92 28.83 10.20
N ILE A 132 13.75 28.66 11.21
CA ILE A 132 14.40 27.39 11.51
C ILE A 132 13.62 26.70 12.63
N LYS A 133 13.26 25.44 12.41
CA LYS A 133 12.67 24.56 13.39
C LYS A 133 13.60 23.39 13.68
N THR A 134 13.65 22.95 14.93
CA THR A 134 14.35 21.73 15.32
C THR A 134 13.31 20.63 15.51
N ILE A 135 13.43 19.55 14.77
CA ILE A 135 12.48 18.43 14.80
C ILE A 135 13.21 17.15 15.22
N THR A 136 12.67 16.43 16.18
CA THR A 136 13.15 15.08 16.51
C THR A 136 12.36 14.08 15.69
N LEU A 137 13.03 13.35 14.80
CA LEU A 137 12.36 12.42 13.88
C LEU A 137 11.67 11.27 14.61
N GLY A 138 10.45 10.97 14.21
CA GLY A 138 9.74 9.75 14.59
C GLY A 138 10.13 8.57 13.70
N ARG A 139 9.55 7.41 13.97
CA ARG A 139 9.67 6.21 13.14
C ARG A 139 8.42 6.06 12.27
N LEU A 140 8.62 5.90 10.96
CA LEU A 140 7.52 5.77 10.00
C LEU A 140 6.67 4.53 10.30
N GLU A 141 7.30 3.39 10.53
CA GLU A 141 6.64 2.09 10.73
C GLU A 141 5.75 2.05 11.99
N THR A 142 5.97 2.95 12.95
CA THR A 142 5.14 3.07 14.15
C THR A 142 4.10 4.19 14.06
N SER A 143 4.13 4.99 13.00
CA SER A 143 3.20 6.10 12.80
C SER A 143 1.79 5.61 12.46
N GLU A 144 0.79 6.44 12.76
CA GLU A 144 -0.59 6.15 12.36
C GLU A 144 -0.77 6.20 10.84
N ASP A 145 -0.03 7.08 10.15
CA ASP A 145 -0.04 7.15 8.69
C ASP A 145 0.42 5.83 8.05
N PHE A 146 1.44 5.18 8.61
CA PHE A 146 1.91 3.87 8.13
C PHE A 146 0.88 2.77 8.40
N LYS A 147 0.28 2.76 9.60
CA LYS A 147 -0.77 1.80 9.96
C LYS A 147 -2.01 1.93 9.07
N VAL A 148 -2.35 3.16 8.66
CA VAL A 148 -3.44 3.41 7.70
C VAL A 148 -3.04 2.95 6.31
N ALA A 149 -1.79 3.18 5.88
CA ALA A 149 -1.27 2.72 4.60
C ALA A 149 -1.21 1.17 4.54
N GLU A 150 -0.76 0.49 5.60
CA GLU A 150 -0.81 -0.97 5.68
C GLU A 150 -2.24 -1.52 5.59
N LYS A 151 -3.21 -0.84 6.23
CA LYS A 151 -4.63 -1.22 6.13
C LYS A 151 -5.21 -0.99 4.74
N ASN A 152 -4.63 -0.08 3.96
CA ASN A 152 -5.03 0.25 2.59
C ASN A 152 -4.13 -0.41 1.52
N THR A 153 -3.14 -1.21 1.91
CA THR A 153 -2.40 -2.05 0.97
C THR A 153 -3.41 -2.96 0.28
N PRO A 154 -3.42 -3.06 -1.06
CA PRO A 154 -4.32 -3.99 -1.75
C PRO A 154 -4.15 -5.35 -1.11
N LEU A 155 -5.25 -5.92 -0.60
CA LEU A 155 -5.23 -7.22 0.03
C LEU A 155 -4.55 -8.19 -0.93
N LYS A 156 -3.56 -8.93 -0.44
CA LYS A 156 -2.76 -9.86 -1.21
C LYS A 156 -3.70 -10.76 -2.02
N GLU A 157 -3.53 -10.73 -3.32
CA GLU A 157 -4.24 -11.67 -4.20
C GLU A 157 -3.58 -13.04 -4.07
N GLU A 158 -4.39 -14.07 -3.89
CA GLU A 158 -3.93 -15.44 -3.73
C GLU A 158 -4.64 -16.35 -4.72
N ARG A 159 -3.87 -17.23 -5.35
CA ARG A 159 -4.38 -18.16 -6.32
C ARG A 159 -4.89 -19.44 -5.66
N ILE A 160 -6.06 -19.88 -6.06
CA ILE A 160 -6.66 -21.17 -5.67
C ILE A 160 -6.48 -22.12 -6.84
N GLU A 161 -5.39 -22.88 -6.84
CA GLU A 161 -4.96 -23.68 -7.99
C GLU A 161 -6.01 -24.66 -8.49
N LYS A 162 -6.70 -25.37 -7.59
CA LYS A 162 -7.72 -26.37 -7.94
C LYS A 162 -8.98 -25.78 -8.53
N LEU A 163 -9.28 -24.53 -8.25
CA LEU A 163 -10.40 -23.80 -8.84
C LEU A 163 -9.96 -22.89 -9.98
N LYS A 164 -8.64 -22.73 -10.19
CA LYS A 164 -8.05 -21.85 -11.22
C LYS A 164 -8.62 -20.44 -11.18
N ILE A 165 -8.68 -19.89 -9.97
CA ILE A 165 -9.13 -18.52 -9.70
C ILE A 165 -8.12 -17.78 -8.87
N THR A 166 -8.10 -16.45 -8.98
CA THR A 166 -7.40 -15.57 -8.08
C THR A 166 -8.42 -14.85 -7.19
N VAL A 167 -8.13 -14.79 -5.90
CA VAL A 167 -9.03 -14.20 -4.91
C VAL A 167 -8.28 -13.23 -4.02
N LYS A 168 -8.99 -12.23 -3.50
CA LYS A 168 -8.53 -11.37 -2.41
C LYS A 168 -9.51 -11.45 -1.24
N GLN A 169 -9.03 -11.20 -0.04
CA GLN A 169 -9.90 -11.12 1.12
C GLN A 169 -10.85 -9.92 1.00
N LEU A 170 -12.11 -10.08 1.44
CA LEU A 170 -13.10 -9.00 1.43
C LEU A 170 -12.69 -7.90 2.42
N SER A 171 -12.51 -6.67 1.94
CA SER A 171 -12.13 -5.52 2.75
C SER A 171 -13.33 -4.84 3.40
N LYS A 172 -13.07 -4.00 4.42
CA LYS A 172 -14.10 -3.13 4.99
C LYS A 172 -14.63 -2.11 3.98
N GLU A 173 -13.78 -1.70 3.04
CA GLU A 173 -14.16 -0.81 1.96
C GLU A 173 -15.06 -1.49 0.93
N ASP A 174 -14.75 -2.74 0.56
CA ASP A 174 -15.63 -3.56 -0.30
C ASP A 174 -17.02 -3.74 0.35
N ILE A 175 -17.07 -4.00 1.68
CA ILE A 175 -18.33 -4.12 2.44
C ILE A 175 -19.13 -2.83 2.36
N LYS A 176 -18.49 -1.68 2.59
CA LYS A 176 -19.12 -0.36 2.57
C LYS A 176 -19.60 0.03 1.18
N THR A 177 -18.74 -0.11 0.18
CA THR A 177 -19.04 0.26 -1.22
C THR A 177 -20.17 -0.59 -1.80
N ARG A 178 -20.24 -1.86 -1.41
CA ARG A 178 -21.26 -2.82 -1.86
C ARG A 178 -22.50 -2.89 -0.96
N ASN A 179 -22.56 -2.05 0.08
CA ASN A 179 -23.67 -2.04 1.04
C ASN A 179 -23.96 -3.41 1.67
N LEU A 180 -22.91 -4.17 1.98
CA LEU A 180 -23.02 -5.49 2.59
C LEU A 180 -23.17 -5.38 4.12
N PRO A 181 -23.77 -6.38 4.80
CA PRO A 181 -23.78 -6.43 6.25
C PRO A 181 -22.38 -6.33 6.86
N ASN A 182 -22.19 -5.54 7.90
CA ASN A 182 -20.88 -5.26 8.52
C ASN A 182 -20.09 -6.51 8.98
N GLN A 183 -20.79 -7.62 9.22
CA GLN A 183 -20.18 -8.89 9.63
C GLN A 183 -19.88 -9.84 8.47
N THR A 184 -20.05 -9.39 7.22
CA THR A 184 -19.76 -10.21 6.03
C THR A 184 -18.27 -10.48 5.98
N SER A 185 -17.92 -11.74 5.80
CA SER A 185 -16.55 -12.20 5.52
C SER A 185 -16.56 -13.08 4.28
N GLY A 186 -15.45 -13.12 3.56
CA GLY A 186 -15.37 -13.92 2.34
C GLY A 186 -14.17 -13.54 1.48
N LEU A 187 -14.15 -14.12 0.28
CA LEU A 187 -13.11 -13.91 -0.73
C LEU A 187 -13.73 -13.30 -1.98
N VAL A 188 -13.21 -12.19 -2.44
CA VAL A 188 -13.59 -11.57 -3.72
C VAL A 188 -12.80 -12.23 -4.83
N ILE A 189 -13.47 -12.69 -5.87
CA ILE A 189 -12.84 -13.27 -7.06
C ILE A 189 -12.35 -12.13 -7.95
N THR A 190 -11.04 -12.06 -8.16
CA THR A 190 -10.38 -11.01 -8.98
C THR A 190 -10.00 -11.51 -10.36
N GLN A 191 -9.84 -12.83 -10.54
CA GLN A 191 -9.57 -13.44 -11.83
C GLN A 191 -10.15 -14.85 -11.89
N ILE A 192 -10.62 -15.26 -13.06
CA ILE A 192 -11.09 -16.61 -13.38
C ILE A 192 -10.40 -17.03 -14.67
N ASP A 193 -9.68 -18.14 -14.65
CA ASP A 193 -9.04 -18.67 -15.85
C ASP A 193 -10.08 -19.24 -16.81
N SER A 194 -9.77 -19.26 -18.09
CA SER A 194 -10.67 -19.79 -19.13
C SER A 194 -11.00 -21.27 -18.96
N ASP A 195 -10.10 -22.01 -18.33
CA ASP A 195 -10.24 -23.45 -18.03
C ASP A 195 -10.63 -23.72 -16.57
N SER A 196 -11.07 -22.69 -15.85
CA SER A 196 -11.59 -22.81 -14.49
C SER A 196 -12.94 -23.55 -14.48
N PRO A 197 -13.19 -24.47 -13.53
CA PRO A 197 -14.50 -25.05 -13.32
C PRO A 197 -15.59 -24.04 -12.94
N LEU A 198 -15.20 -22.83 -12.58
CA LEU A 198 -16.08 -21.70 -12.26
C LEU A 198 -16.35 -20.79 -13.45
N ASN A 199 -15.61 -20.97 -14.55
CA ASN A 199 -15.82 -20.19 -15.77
C ASN A 199 -17.26 -20.46 -16.27
N ASN A 200 -17.96 -19.44 -16.69
CA ASN A 200 -19.39 -19.49 -17.09
C ASN A 200 -20.42 -19.75 -15.96
N THR A 201 -19.97 -19.94 -14.70
CA THR A 201 -20.88 -20.19 -13.58
C THR A 201 -20.84 -19.04 -12.56
N ILE A 202 -19.72 -18.38 -12.43
CA ILE A 202 -19.47 -17.26 -11.48
C ILE A 202 -18.86 -16.09 -12.24
N GLU A 203 -19.33 -14.90 -11.93
CA GLU A 203 -18.81 -13.65 -12.51
C GLU A 203 -17.61 -13.11 -11.71
N LEU A 204 -16.75 -12.36 -12.37
CA LEU A 204 -15.73 -11.55 -11.69
C LEU A 204 -16.37 -10.64 -10.66
N ASN A 205 -15.62 -10.33 -9.59
CA ASN A 205 -16.09 -9.58 -8.43
C ASN A 205 -17.19 -10.27 -7.61
N SER A 206 -17.53 -11.53 -7.87
CA SER A 206 -18.34 -12.32 -6.94
C SER A 206 -17.58 -12.59 -5.65
N ILE A 207 -18.32 -12.75 -4.54
CA ILE A 207 -17.73 -12.99 -3.21
C ILE A 207 -18.07 -14.40 -2.78
N ILE A 208 -17.08 -15.23 -2.50
CA ILE A 208 -17.26 -16.55 -1.89
C ILE A 208 -17.44 -16.37 -0.40
N LEU A 209 -18.59 -16.70 0.14
CA LEU A 209 -18.94 -16.58 1.55
C LEU A 209 -18.75 -17.89 2.31
N GLU A 210 -19.16 -18.99 1.71
CA GLU A 210 -19.15 -20.31 2.32
C GLU A 210 -18.77 -21.37 1.29
N ALA A 211 -18.10 -22.42 1.75
CA ALA A 211 -17.89 -23.66 1.03
C ALA A 211 -18.38 -24.82 1.90
N GLN A 212 -19.17 -25.74 1.34
CA GLN A 212 -19.78 -26.85 2.08
C GLN A 212 -20.50 -26.39 3.36
N LYS A 213 -21.21 -25.24 3.27
CA LYS A 213 -21.94 -24.59 4.38
C LYS A 213 -21.05 -24.12 5.55
N LYS A 214 -19.73 -24.10 5.37
CA LYS A 214 -18.78 -23.51 6.33
C LYS A 214 -18.31 -22.15 5.84
N LYS A 215 -18.25 -21.17 6.73
CA LYS A 215 -17.80 -19.82 6.40
C LYS A 215 -16.34 -19.82 5.94
N ILE A 216 -16.07 -19.09 4.87
CA ILE A 216 -14.74 -18.84 4.33
C ILE A 216 -14.30 -17.45 4.78
N ARG A 217 -13.14 -17.36 5.40
CA ARG A 217 -12.55 -16.10 5.89
C ARG A 217 -11.29 -15.69 5.12
N ASN A 218 -10.56 -16.68 4.61
CA ASN A 218 -9.31 -16.51 3.89
C ASN A 218 -9.14 -17.60 2.82
N SER A 219 -8.14 -17.46 1.96
CA SER A 219 -7.81 -18.40 0.89
C SER A 219 -7.45 -19.79 1.40
N ASN A 220 -6.82 -19.88 2.57
CA ASN A 220 -6.46 -21.18 3.17
C ASN A 220 -7.71 -21.99 3.57
N ASP A 221 -8.73 -21.32 4.12
CA ASP A 221 -10.02 -21.97 4.42
C ASP A 221 -10.63 -22.60 3.15
N LEU A 222 -10.61 -21.86 2.03
CA LEU A 222 -11.14 -22.33 0.76
C LEU A 222 -10.32 -23.50 0.19
N ASN A 223 -8.99 -23.39 0.20
CA ASN A 223 -8.08 -24.45 -0.23
C ASN A 223 -8.31 -25.74 0.57
N GLN A 224 -8.40 -25.64 1.89
CA GLN A 224 -8.68 -26.82 2.75
C GLN A 224 -10.02 -27.46 2.43
N MET A 225 -11.06 -26.67 2.18
CA MET A 225 -12.37 -27.20 1.79
C MET A 225 -12.34 -27.94 0.45
N VAL A 226 -11.67 -27.38 -0.54
CA VAL A 226 -11.49 -27.99 -1.86
C VAL A 226 -10.73 -29.32 -1.72
N GLU A 227 -9.64 -29.34 -0.97
CA GLU A 227 -8.89 -30.58 -0.71
C GLU A 227 -9.70 -31.64 0.04
N GLN A 228 -10.50 -31.25 1.05
CA GLN A 228 -11.37 -32.17 1.77
C GLN A 228 -12.39 -32.82 0.84
N VAL A 229 -13.00 -32.05 -0.05
CA VAL A 229 -13.95 -32.55 -1.03
C VAL A 229 -13.28 -33.55 -1.98
N LEU A 230 -12.10 -33.24 -2.49
CA LEU A 230 -11.33 -34.12 -3.38
C LEU A 230 -10.91 -35.42 -2.67
N LYS A 231 -10.52 -35.37 -1.39
CA LYS A 231 -10.15 -36.54 -0.58
C LYS A 231 -11.35 -37.43 -0.22
N SER A 232 -12.56 -36.86 -0.14
CA SER A 232 -13.79 -37.59 0.22
C SER A 232 -14.49 -38.28 -0.96
N ASN A 233 -13.85 -38.41 -2.10
CA ASN A 233 -14.42 -38.93 -3.33
C ASN A 233 -15.65 -38.17 -3.86
N GLN A 234 -15.97 -37.02 -3.30
CA GLN A 234 -16.98 -36.11 -3.85
C GLN A 234 -16.34 -35.30 -4.97
N LYS A 235 -17.03 -35.24 -6.10
CA LYS A 235 -16.57 -34.45 -7.26
C LYS A 235 -17.21 -33.08 -7.33
N THR A 236 -18.00 -32.69 -6.35
CA THR A 236 -18.75 -31.44 -6.38
C THR A 236 -18.60 -30.69 -5.06
N ILE A 237 -18.19 -29.44 -5.14
CA ILE A 237 -18.17 -28.52 -4.01
C ILE A 237 -19.37 -27.57 -4.08
N LEU A 238 -20.06 -27.40 -2.95
CA LEU A 238 -21.13 -26.41 -2.82
C LEU A 238 -20.54 -25.09 -2.34
N LEU A 239 -20.68 -24.03 -3.13
CA LEU A 239 -20.28 -22.67 -2.78
C LEU A 239 -21.52 -21.80 -2.52
N VAL A 240 -21.43 -20.92 -1.53
CA VAL A 240 -22.39 -19.83 -1.32
C VAL A 240 -21.67 -18.55 -1.66
N ILE A 241 -22.23 -17.78 -2.57
CA ILE A 241 -21.62 -16.55 -3.07
C ILE A 241 -22.59 -15.36 -2.98
N TYR A 242 -22.02 -14.15 -2.97
CA TYR A 242 -22.69 -12.98 -3.52
C TYR A 242 -22.21 -12.77 -4.95
N ASN A 243 -23.14 -12.63 -5.90
CA ASN A 243 -22.79 -12.26 -7.28
C ASN A 243 -22.40 -10.77 -7.38
N SER A 244 -22.10 -10.30 -8.58
CA SER A 244 -21.76 -8.89 -8.87
C SER A 244 -22.86 -7.89 -8.45
N GLN A 245 -24.12 -8.34 -8.36
CA GLN A 245 -25.30 -7.57 -7.94
C GLN A 245 -25.64 -7.74 -6.43
N ASN A 246 -24.74 -8.36 -5.64
CA ASN A 246 -24.93 -8.66 -4.22
C ASN A 246 -26.12 -9.60 -3.90
N GLN A 247 -26.53 -10.42 -4.87
CA GLN A 247 -27.54 -11.45 -4.64
C GLN A 247 -26.87 -12.71 -4.12
N ARG A 248 -27.35 -13.26 -3.02
CA ARG A 248 -26.86 -14.53 -2.46
C ARG A 248 -27.32 -15.70 -3.32
N ARG A 249 -26.37 -16.56 -3.75
CA ARG A 249 -26.63 -17.75 -4.56
C ARG A 249 -25.86 -18.95 -4.05
N TYR A 250 -26.45 -20.14 -4.26
CA TYR A 250 -25.83 -21.43 -4.03
C TYR A 250 -25.42 -22.02 -5.37
N ILE A 251 -24.17 -22.45 -5.47
CA ILE A 251 -23.59 -22.97 -6.71
C ILE A 251 -22.88 -24.27 -6.42
N GLY A 252 -23.26 -25.34 -7.13
CA GLY A 252 -22.53 -26.60 -7.14
C GLY A 252 -21.47 -26.56 -8.25
N VAL A 253 -20.21 -26.76 -7.88
CA VAL A 253 -19.06 -26.73 -8.79
C VAL A 253 -18.44 -28.10 -8.85
N LYS A 254 -18.34 -28.68 -10.05
CA LYS A 254 -17.69 -29.96 -10.26
C LYS A 254 -16.18 -29.75 -10.29
N LEU A 255 -15.49 -30.52 -9.49
CA LEU A 255 -14.02 -30.55 -9.41
C LEU A 255 -13.54 -31.77 -10.25
N ASP A 256 -12.67 -31.49 -11.20
CA ASP A 256 -12.05 -32.52 -12.04
C ASP A 256 -10.77 -33.08 -11.40
#